data_47872ba63e7cd4882675347523af9a94
#
_entry.id   47872ba63e7cd4882675347523af9a94
#
_cell.length_a   1.000
_cell.length_b   1.000
_cell.length_c   1.000
_cell.angle_alpha   90.00
_cell.angle_beta   90.00
_cell.angle_gamma   90.00
#
_symmetry.space_group_name_H-M   'P 1'
#
loop_
_entity.id
_entity.type
_entity.pdbx_description
1 polymer ?
#
loop_
_entity_poly.entity_id
_entity_poly.type
_entity_poly.pdbx_seq_one_letter_code
_entity_poly.pdbx_strand_id
1 'polypeptide(L)'
;MVGTRLLFAIERKLSAQLGRNGDILALEWTNNLRIALHTEPLTLIQGQMAMYGLETSTTKLSGVASWYGGYFHGRLTANGEIYNQDDFTVAHRTLPFNTYLKVTNLENNKSVIVRVNDRGPYIAPRSLDLSRTAARCLDSEHTGVVAYQAVVLQQNAPQMTLKPSPPKTEDMANAKGELLVSNF
;
A
#
# COMPACT_ATOMS: atom_id res chain seq x y z
N MET A 1 -21.90 1.35 17.94
CA MET A 1 -20.57 1.53 17.31
C MET A 1 -19.87 0.19 17.34
N VAL A 2 -19.65 -0.42 16.18
CA VAL A 2 -18.85 -1.65 16.08
C VAL A 2 -17.40 -1.18 15.95
N GLY A 3 -16.58 -1.45 16.97
CA GLY A 3 -15.16 -1.10 16.95
C GLY A 3 -14.44 -1.77 15.79
N THR A 4 -13.48 -1.08 15.19
CA THR A 4 -12.57 -1.64 14.19
C THR A 4 -11.71 -2.71 14.84
N ARG A 5 -12.00 -3.99 14.56
CA ARG A 5 -11.18 -5.12 14.98
C ARG A 5 -10.40 -5.65 13.79
N LEU A 6 -9.09 -5.83 13.97
CA LEU A 6 -8.26 -6.53 13.00
C LEU A 6 -8.73 -7.98 12.92
N LEU A 7 -9.16 -8.42 11.73
CA LEU A 7 -9.59 -9.80 11.50
C LEU A 7 -8.44 -10.66 11.00
N PHE A 8 -7.63 -10.13 10.10
CA PHE A 8 -6.45 -10.80 9.54
C PHE A 8 -5.49 -9.75 8.96
N ALA A 9 -4.27 -10.15 8.71
CA ALA A 9 -3.28 -9.35 8.01
C ALA A 9 -2.66 -10.18 6.87
N ILE A 10 -2.39 -9.53 5.75
CA ILE A 10 -1.67 -10.14 4.61
C ILE A 10 -0.19 -9.84 4.78
N GLU A 11 0.59 -10.87 5.04
CA GLU A 11 2.05 -10.73 5.11
C GLU A 11 2.63 -10.43 3.73
N ARG A 12 3.66 -9.57 3.69
CA ARG A 12 4.36 -9.23 2.44
C ARG A 12 4.91 -10.48 1.72
N LYS A 13 5.36 -11.49 2.46
CA LYS A 13 5.84 -12.76 1.91
C LYS A 13 4.74 -13.49 1.14
N LEU A 14 3.52 -13.52 1.68
CA LEU A 14 2.38 -14.18 1.04
C LEU A 14 1.98 -13.43 -0.25
N SER A 15 1.87 -12.10 -0.20
CA SER A 15 1.54 -11.31 -1.39
C SER A 15 2.58 -11.47 -2.50
N ALA A 16 3.87 -11.50 -2.15
CA ALA A 16 4.95 -11.76 -3.08
C ALA A 16 4.90 -13.17 -3.70
N GLN A 17 4.63 -14.21 -2.90
CA GLN A 17 4.46 -15.58 -3.39
C GLN A 17 3.28 -15.73 -4.36
N LEU A 18 2.20 -14.99 -4.12
CA LEU A 18 1.02 -14.99 -4.98
C LEU A 18 1.17 -14.05 -6.19
N GLY A 19 2.24 -13.25 -6.27
CA GLY A 19 2.43 -12.23 -7.32
C GLY A 19 1.31 -11.19 -7.34
N ARG A 20 0.73 -10.86 -6.17
CA ARG A 20 -0.45 -9.98 -6.06
C ARG A 20 -0.24 -8.92 -4.99
N ASN A 21 -0.84 -7.76 -5.21
CA ASN A 21 -0.82 -6.67 -4.23
C ASN A 21 -1.56 -7.08 -2.93
N GLY A 22 -0.94 -6.79 -1.78
CA GLY A 22 -1.48 -7.17 -0.46
C GLY A 22 -2.79 -6.49 -0.12
N ASP A 23 -2.99 -5.21 -0.48
CA ASP A 23 -4.23 -4.47 -0.23
C ASP A 23 -5.39 -5.06 -1.02
N ILE A 24 -5.14 -5.43 -2.29
CA ILE A 24 -6.15 -6.07 -3.15
C ILE A 24 -6.55 -7.42 -2.57
N LEU A 25 -5.59 -8.24 -2.14
CA LEU A 25 -5.87 -9.52 -1.50
C LEU A 25 -6.68 -9.35 -0.21
N ALA A 26 -6.29 -8.40 0.64
CA ALA A 26 -7.00 -8.12 1.88
C ALA A 26 -8.44 -7.65 1.62
N LEU A 27 -8.62 -6.80 0.61
CA LEU A 27 -9.94 -6.34 0.20
C LEU A 27 -10.81 -7.49 -0.33
N GLU A 28 -10.27 -8.34 -1.19
CA GLU A 28 -11.00 -9.49 -1.74
C GLU A 28 -11.45 -10.44 -0.63
N TRP A 29 -10.56 -10.81 0.30
CA TRP A 29 -10.90 -11.69 1.41
C TRP A 29 -11.94 -11.06 2.33
N THR A 30 -11.80 -9.76 2.60
CA THR A 30 -12.80 -9.00 3.36
C THR A 30 -14.14 -9.00 2.64
N ASN A 31 -14.16 -8.76 1.35
CA ASN A 31 -15.39 -8.71 0.57
C ASN A 31 -16.06 -10.10 0.45
N ASN A 32 -15.28 -11.17 0.30
CA ASN A 32 -15.83 -12.52 0.34
C ASN A 32 -16.55 -12.82 1.68
N LEU A 33 -15.94 -12.41 2.79
CA LEU A 33 -16.58 -12.54 4.11
C LEU A 33 -17.82 -11.64 4.23
N ARG A 34 -17.76 -10.40 3.76
CA ARG A 34 -18.91 -9.48 3.77
C ARG A 34 -20.09 -10.02 2.97
N ILE A 35 -19.83 -10.55 1.78
CA ILE A 35 -20.85 -11.17 0.92
C ILE A 35 -21.48 -12.40 1.64
N ALA A 36 -20.66 -13.25 2.25
CA ALA A 36 -21.13 -14.40 3.02
C ALA A 36 -21.99 -13.99 4.23
N LEU A 37 -21.78 -12.80 4.76
CA LEU A 37 -22.56 -12.19 5.85
C LEU A 37 -23.69 -11.27 5.34
N HIS A 38 -24.04 -11.34 4.07
CA HIS A 38 -25.07 -10.48 3.43
C HIS A 38 -24.83 -8.97 3.63
N THR A 39 -23.55 -8.55 3.60
CA THR A 39 -23.15 -7.14 3.74
C THR A 39 -22.54 -6.65 2.44
N GLU A 40 -22.83 -5.41 2.04
CA GLU A 40 -22.30 -4.80 0.82
C GLU A 40 -20.77 -4.82 0.77
N PRO A 41 -20.15 -5.22 -0.36
CA PRO A 41 -18.71 -5.21 -0.52
C PRO A 41 -18.14 -3.78 -0.49
N LEU A 42 -16.91 -3.65 -0.02
CA LEU A 42 -16.17 -2.38 -0.01
C LEU A 42 -15.55 -2.11 -1.38
N THR A 43 -15.53 -0.86 -1.78
CA THR A 43 -14.69 -0.40 -2.89
C THR A 43 -13.21 -0.41 -2.49
N LEU A 44 -12.29 -0.32 -3.46
CA LEU A 44 -10.84 -0.24 -3.20
C LEU A 44 -10.51 0.94 -2.27
N ILE A 45 -11.07 2.11 -2.53
CA ILE A 45 -10.86 3.31 -1.70
C ILE A 45 -11.35 3.10 -0.27
N GLN A 46 -12.56 2.56 -0.08
CA GLN A 46 -13.10 2.29 1.25
C GLN A 46 -12.23 1.29 2.01
N GLY A 47 -11.78 0.24 1.34
CA GLY A 47 -10.87 -0.75 1.90
C GLY A 47 -9.54 -0.12 2.32
N GLN A 48 -8.88 0.63 1.45
CA GLN A 48 -7.62 1.30 1.74
C GLN A 48 -7.75 2.34 2.87
N MET A 49 -8.82 3.15 2.85
CA MET A 49 -9.08 4.11 3.95
C MET A 49 -9.22 3.40 5.30
N ALA A 50 -9.96 2.29 5.34
CA ALA A 50 -10.14 1.50 6.56
C ALA A 50 -8.84 0.83 7.02
N MET A 51 -8.07 0.21 6.10
CA MET A 51 -6.80 -0.47 6.41
C MET A 51 -5.75 0.47 7.01
N TYR A 52 -5.66 1.69 6.50
CA TYR A 52 -4.63 2.65 6.89
C TYR A 52 -5.10 3.72 7.88
N GLY A 53 -6.37 3.69 8.28
CA GLY A 53 -6.96 4.70 9.19
C GLY A 53 -6.90 6.10 8.60
N LEU A 54 -7.26 6.25 7.31
CA LEU A 54 -7.11 7.50 6.57
C LEU A 54 -8.40 8.30 6.57
N GLU A 55 -8.24 9.61 6.66
CA GLU A 55 -9.31 10.59 6.48
C GLU A 55 -8.91 11.65 5.44
N THR A 56 -9.90 12.23 4.80
CA THR A 56 -9.65 13.26 3.78
C THR A 56 -9.25 14.58 4.42
N SER A 57 -8.19 15.22 3.90
CA SER A 57 -7.86 16.61 4.22
C SER A 57 -8.46 17.58 3.19
N THR A 58 -8.28 18.87 3.45
CA THR A 58 -8.68 19.94 2.51
C THR A 58 -7.65 20.18 1.40
N THR A 59 -6.44 19.63 1.54
CA THR A 59 -5.33 19.85 0.59
C THR A 59 -5.54 19.07 -0.69
N LYS A 60 -5.62 19.78 -1.81
CA LYS A 60 -5.81 19.21 -3.14
C LYS A 60 -4.62 19.51 -4.04
N LEU A 61 -4.33 18.59 -4.93
CA LEU A 61 -3.31 18.67 -5.97
C LEU A 61 -3.95 18.35 -7.31
N SER A 62 -3.38 18.87 -8.39
CA SER A 62 -3.78 18.51 -9.75
C SER A 62 -2.56 18.60 -10.68
N GLY A 63 -2.61 17.91 -11.79
CA GLY A 63 -1.52 17.89 -12.77
C GLY A 63 -1.60 16.72 -13.71
N VAL A 64 -0.44 16.32 -14.21
CA VAL A 64 -0.27 15.15 -15.07
C VAL A 64 0.49 14.06 -14.30
N ALA A 65 -0.08 12.87 -14.25
CA ALA A 65 0.55 11.67 -13.70
C ALA A 65 1.09 10.79 -14.83
N SER A 66 2.24 10.20 -14.61
CA SER A 66 2.79 9.08 -15.38
C SER A 66 3.01 7.88 -14.46
N TRP A 67 3.64 6.83 -14.95
CA TRP A 67 3.99 5.68 -14.13
C TRP A 67 5.39 5.16 -14.45
N TYR A 68 6.00 4.49 -13.48
CA TYR A 68 7.31 3.88 -13.62
C TYR A 68 7.29 2.68 -14.55
N GLY A 69 8.20 2.62 -15.51
CA GLY A 69 8.44 1.42 -16.29
C GLY A 69 9.01 0.27 -15.43
N GLY A 70 8.87 -0.97 -15.92
CA GLY A 70 9.34 -2.17 -15.20
C GLY A 70 10.84 -2.19 -14.86
N TYR A 71 11.65 -1.36 -15.53
CA TYR A 71 13.09 -1.20 -15.28
C TYR A 71 13.44 -0.79 -13.83
N PHE A 72 12.54 -0.10 -13.14
CA PHE A 72 12.79 0.38 -11.78
C PHE A 72 12.46 -0.65 -10.69
N HIS A 73 11.77 -1.73 -11.03
CA HIS A 73 11.43 -2.79 -10.07
C HIS A 73 12.69 -3.38 -9.41
N GLY A 74 12.70 -3.46 -8.09
CA GLY A 74 13.84 -3.94 -7.31
C GLY A 74 14.93 -2.91 -7.01
N ARG A 75 14.82 -1.65 -7.48
CA ARG A 75 15.76 -0.57 -7.19
C ARG A 75 15.35 0.19 -5.94
N LEU A 76 16.32 0.86 -5.31
CA LEU A 76 16.06 1.73 -4.17
C LEU A 76 15.32 2.98 -4.61
N THR A 77 14.30 3.34 -3.83
CA THR A 77 13.59 4.62 -3.90
C THR A 77 14.29 5.68 -3.05
N ALA A 78 13.90 6.93 -3.20
CA ALA A 78 14.52 8.04 -2.48
C ALA A 78 14.31 7.99 -0.95
N ASN A 79 13.30 7.25 -0.44
CA ASN A 79 13.15 7.01 1.00
C ASN A 79 13.91 5.77 1.52
N GLY A 80 14.67 5.06 0.64
CA GLY A 80 15.45 3.88 1.01
C GLY A 80 14.71 2.54 0.94
N GLU A 81 13.44 2.52 0.54
CA GLU A 81 12.71 1.28 0.27
C GLU A 81 13.10 0.69 -1.09
N ILE A 82 12.91 -0.61 -1.26
CA ILE A 82 13.01 -1.24 -2.59
C ILE A 82 11.68 -1.01 -3.32
N TYR A 83 11.77 -0.41 -4.50
CA TYR A 83 10.60 -0.19 -5.35
C TYR A 83 9.97 -1.51 -5.78
N ASN A 84 8.70 -1.67 -5.45
CA ASN A 84 7.88 -2.77 -5.91
C ASN A 84 6.76 -2.21 -6.80
N GLN A 85 6.77 -2.57 -8.09
CA GLN A 85 5.76 -2.12 -9.05
C GLN A 85 4.34 -2.56 -8.72
N ASP A 86 4.20 -3.57 -7.87
CA ASP A 86 2.91 -4.14 -7.46
C ASP A 86 2.34 -3.49 -6.19
N ASP A 87 3.08 -2.62 -5.52
CA ASP A 87 2.61 -1.85 -4.37
C ASP A 87 1.87 -0.57 -4.83
N PHE A 88 1.04 0.00 -3.95
CA PHE A 88 0.39 1.30 -4.19
C PHE A 88 1.28 2.45 -3.73
N THR A 89 2.25 2.82 -4.57
CA THR A 89 3.22 3.88 -4.30
C THR A 89 3.28 4.92 -5.41
N VAL A 90 3.87 6.06 -5.09
CA VAL A 90 3.99 7.20 -6.01
C VAL A 90 5.25 8.01 -5.69
N ALA A 91 5.90 8.57 -6.73
CA ALA A 91 6.88 9.62 -6.57
C ALA A 91 6.24 11.01 -6.63
N HIS A 92 6.70 11.90 -5.77
CA HIS A 92 6.39 13.32 -5.79
C HIS A 92 7.61 14.15 -5.41
N ARG A 93 7.74 15.35 -6.01
CA ARG A 93 8.98 16.16 -5.85
C ARG A 93 9.23 16.60 -4.41
N THR A 94 8.20 17.04 -3.69
CA THR A 94 8.35 17.77 -2.42
C THR A 94 7.46 17.28 -1.28
N LEU A 95 6.38 16.55 -1.53
CA LEU A 95 5.53 16.02 -0.45
C LEU A 95 6.35 15.16 0.51
N PRO A 96 6.09 15.23 1.82
CA PRO A 96 6.73 14.35 2.79
C PRO A 96 6.58 12.87 2.40
N PHE A 97 7.63 12.07 2.65
CA PHE A 97 7.49 10.62 2.54
C PHE A 97 6.41 10.11 3.48
N ASN A 98 5.77 9.02 3.09
CA ASN A 98 4.61 8.43 3.76
C ASN A 98 3.32 9.27 3.73
N THR A 99 3.29 10.35 2.95
CA THR A 99 2.03 11.03 2.64
C THR A 99 1.17 10.12 1.77
N TYR A 100 -0.10 9.98 2.14
CA TYR A 100 -1.09 9.27 1.34
C TYR A 100 -1.87 10.25 0.46
N LEU A 101 -2.08 9.84 -0.79
CA LEU A 101 -2.84 10.60 -1.79
C LEU A 101 -3.97 9.73 -2.33
N LYS A 102 -5.19 10.21 -2.29
CA LYS A 102 -6.27 9.68 -3.13
C LYS A 102 -6.15 10.34 -4.49
N VAL A 103 -5.63 9.62 -5.48
CA VAL A 103 -5.47 10.08 -6.86
C VAL A 103 -6.67 9.65 -7.67
N THR A 104 -7.25 10.58 -8.44
CA THR A 104 -8.37 10.35 -9.34
C THR A 104 -7.97 10.72 -10.75
N ASN A 105 -8.12 9.79 -11.70
CA ASN A 105 -7.99 10.04 -13.12
C ASN A 105 -9.21 10.83 -13.62
N LEU A 106 -9.00 12.01 -14.21
CA LEU A 106 -10.07 12.90 -14.64
C LEU A 106 -10.79 12.45 -15.92
N GLU A 107 -10.21 11.50 -16.66
CA GLU A 107 -10.82 10.97 -17.88
C GLU A 107 -11.92 9.94 -17.61
N ASN A 108 -11.77 9.15 -16.52
CA ASN A 108 -12.67 8.03 -16.22
C ASN A 108 -13.19 8.00 -14.78
N ASN A 109 -12.80 8.98 -13.94
CA ASN A 109 -13.15 9.10 -12.51
C ASN A 109 -12.74 7.92 -11.62
N LYS A 110 -11.87 7.01 -12.11
CA LYS A 110 -11.28 5.97 -11.26
C LYS A 110 -10.31 6.57 -10.27
N SER A 111 -10.29 6.00 -9.07
CA SER A 111 -9.44 6.50 -7.98
C SER A 111 -8.68 5.37 -7.32
N VAL A 112 -7.49 5.69 -6.80
CA VAL A 112 -6.64 4.80 -6.00
C VAL A 112 -5.95 5.60 -4.90
N ILE A 113 -5.70 4.98 -3.75
CA ILE A 113 -4.85 5.58 -2.71
C ILE A 113 -3.43 5.07 -2.88
N VAL A 114 -2.48 6.00 -2.92
CA VAL A 114 -1.04 5.72 -3.06
C VAL A 114 -0.24 6.42 -1.98
N ARG A 115 0.88 5.82 -1.58
CA ARG A 115 1.80 6.37 -0.60
C ARG A 115 3.04 6.95 -1.28
N VAL A 116 3.43 8.15 -0.90
CA VAL A 116 4.67 8.79 -1.38
C VAL A 116 5.88 8.10 -0.75
N ASN A 117 6.73 7.47 -1.57
CA ASN A 117 7.97 6.83 -1.13
C ASN A 117 9.19 7.18 -2.00
N ASP A 118 8.98 7.96 -3.08
CA ASP A 118 10.05 8.32 -4.00
C ASP A 118 10.01 9.80 -4.40
N ARG A 119 11.06 10.27 -5.08
CA ARG A 119 11.23 11.63 -5.60
C ARG A 119 11.16 11.65 -7.13
N GLY A 120 10.53 12.68 -7.66
CA GLY A 120 10.26 12.87 -9.08
C GLY A 120 8.77 13.11 -9.34
N PRO A 121 8.34 13.13 -10.59
CA PRO A 121 9.13 13.23 -11.82
C PRO A 121 9.80 14.61 -11.97
N TYR A 122 10.95 14.64 -12.64
CA TYR A 122 11.67 15.90 -12.92
C TYR A 122 11.47 16.38 -14.35
N ILE A 123 10.55 15.78 -15.09
CA ILE A 123 10.21 16.13 -16.47
C ILE A 123 8.83 16.77 -16.49
N ALA A 124 8.76 18.06 -16.86
CA ALA A 124 7.50 18.78 -17.03
C ALA A 124 6.69 18.20 -18.22
N PRO A 125 5.34 18.23 -18.18
CA PRO A 125 4.48 18.77 -17.13
C PRO A 125 4.10 17.77 -16.03
N ARG A 126 4.75 16.60 -15.97
CA ARG A 126 4.45 15.54 -15.00
C ARG A 126 4.73 16.00 -13.57
N SER A 127 3.86 15.62 -12.65
CA SER A 127 3.97 15.93 -11.22
C SER A 127 3.85 14.71 -10.31
N LEU A 128 3.35 13.58 -10.83
CA LEU A 128 3.32 12.28 -10.18
C LEU A 128 3.88 11.19 -11.09
N ASP A 129 4.64 10.25 -10.52
CA ASP A 129 4.97 8.98 -11.16
C ASP A 129 4.41 7.84 -10.29
N LEU A 130 3.39 7.15 -10.82
CA LEU A 130 2.67 6.08 -10.14
C LEU A 130 3.42 4.75 -10.25
N SER A 131 3.21 3.86 -9.29
CA SER A 131 3.53 2.45 -9.48
C SER A 131 2.66 1.83 -10.58
N ARG A 132 3.09 0.69 -11.14
CA ARG A 132 2.36 0.01 -12.21
C ARG A 132 0.95 -0.41 -11.77
N THR A 133 0.82 -0.97 -10.56
CA THR A 133 -0.49 -1.38 -10.02
C THR A 133 -1.41 -0.19 -9.81
N ALA A 134 -0.91 0.95 -9.34
CA ALA A 134 -1.70 2.17 -9.24
C ALA A 134 -2.18 2.66 -10.62
N ALA A 135 -1.29 2.67 -11.62
CA ALA A 135 -1.65 3.04 -12.99
C ALA A 135 -2.72 2.12 -13.59
N ARG A 136 -2.66 0.81 -13.31
CA ARG A 136 -3.69 -0.16 -13.72
C ARG A 136 -5.05 0.14 -13.09
N CYS A 137 -5.09 0.44 -11.79
CA CYS A 137 -6.34 0.78 -11.11
C CYS A 137 -6.97 2.07 -11.65
N LEU A 138 -6.16 2.98 -12.22
CA LEU A 138 -6.61 4.21 -12.86
C LEU A 138 -6.88 4.05 -14.37
N ASP A 139 -6.69 2.85 -14.95
CA ASP A 139 -6.71 2.60 -16.40
C ASP A 139 -5.75 3.52 -17.18
N SER A 140 -4.60 3.83 -16.60
CA SER A 140 -3.61 4.72 -17.20
C SER A 140 -2.33 4.01 -17.65
N GLU A 141 -2.22 2.68 -17.46
CA GLU A 141 -1.05 1.91 -17.87
C GLU A 141 -0.80 2.00 -19.39
N HIS A 142 -1.85 1.91 -20.20
CA HIS A 142 -1.74 1.94 -21.66
C HIS A 142 -1.58 3.35 -22.24
N THR A 143 -2.23 4.36 -21.64
CA THR A 143 -2.10 5.76 -22.06
C THR A 143 -0.77 6.37 -21.65
N GLY A 144 -0.13 5.82 -20.64
CA GLY A 144 1.16 6.27 -20.10
C GLY A 144 1.10 7.54 -19.28
N VAL A 145 0.25 8.50 -19.64
CA VAL A 145 0.05 9.77 -18.92
C VAL A 145 -1.43 10.10 -18.86
N VAL A 146 -1.87 10.67 -17.73
CA VAL A 146 -3.27 11.11 -17.54
C VAL A 146 -3.33 12.38 -16.71
N ALA A 147 -4.35 13.21 -16.97
CA ALA A 147 -4.69 14.31 -16.09
C ALA A 147 -5.30 13.77 -14.78
N TYR A 148 -4.85 14.28 -13.65
CA TYR A 148 -5.33 13.84 -12.34
C TYR A 148 -5.74 14.98 -11.43
N GLN A 149 -6.61 14.65 -10.48
CA GLN A 149 -6.79 15.39 -9.24
C GLN A 149 -6.45 14.48 -8.06
N ALA A 150 -5.80 15.00 -7.04
CA ALA A 150 -5.52 14.25 -5.83
C ALA A 150 -5.90 15.02 -4.57
N VAL A 151 -6.28 14.26 -3.53
CA VAL A 151 -6.53 14.78 -2.19
C VAL A 151 -5.50 14.16 -1.26
N VAL A 152 -4.82 15.00 -0.46
CA VAL A 152 -3.95 14.52 0.60
C VAL A 152 -4.80 13.89 1.69
N LEU A 153 -4.38 12.72 2.18
CA LEU A 153 -5.06 12.02 3.26
C LEU A 153 -4.22 12.11 4.54
N GLN A 154 -4.90 12.16 5.68
CA GLN A 154 -4.30 12.20 7.00
C GLN A 154 -4.56 10.88 7.72
N GLN A 155 -3.59 10.39 8.48
CA GLN A 155 -3.77 9.24 9.35
C GLN A 155 -4.24 9.71 10.72
N ASN A 156 -5.45 9.34 11.12
CA ASN A 156 -6.05 9.73 12.40
C ASN A 156 -6.05 8.62 13.46
N ALA A 157 -5.73 7.39 13.10
CA ALA A 157 -5.66 6.30 14.05
C ALA A 157 -4.20 5.86 14.28
N PRO A 158 -3.82 5.46 15.51
CA PRO A 158 -2.57 4.78 15.72
C PRO A 158 -2.56 3.51 14.86
N GLN A 159 -1.53 3.33 14.04
CA GLN A 159 -1.33 2.07 13.32
C GLN A 159 -1.38 0.95 14.36
N MET A 160 -2.27 -0.02 14.17
CA MET A 160 -2.18 -1.29 14.88
C MET A 160 -0.92 -2.02 14.38
N THR A 161 0.24 -1.62 14.88
CA THR A 161 1.44 -2.42 14.73
C THR A 161 1.22 -3.69 15.54
N LEU A 162 1.11 -4.82 14.86
CA LEU A 162 1.30 -6.12 15.48
C LEU A 162 2.71 -6.09 16.06
N LYS A 163 2.84 -5.76 17.36
CA LYS A 163 4.09 -6.04 18.07
C LYS A 163 4.27 -7.55 17.99
N PRO A 164 5.40 -8.05 17.47
CA PRO A 164 5.68 -9.47 17.56
C PRO A 164 5.55 -9.84 19.04
N SER A 165 4.75 -10.86 19.33
CA SER A 165 4.66 -11.39 20.69
C SER A 165 6.07 -11.76 21.13
N PRO A 166 6.54 -11.41 22.33
CA PRO A 166 7.84 -11.85 22.82
C PRO A 166 7.85 -13.38 22.74
N PRO A 167 8.97 -14.00 22.34
CA PRO A 167 9.07 -15.45 22.26
C PRO A 167 8.67 -16.03 23.63
N LYS A 168 7.79 -17.02 23.61
CA LYS A 168 7.39 -17.71 24.83
C LYS A 168 8.64 -18.28 25.48
N THR A 169 8.78 -18.13 26.77
CA THR A 169 9.91 -18.57 27.58
C THR A 169 10.23 -20.08 27.44
N GLU A 170 9.29 -20.86 26.92
CA GLU A 170 9.47 -22.29 26.62
C GLU A 170 10.41 -22.55 25.43
N ASP A 171 10.48 -21.64 24.43
CA ASP A 171 11.37 -21.82 23.28
C ASP A 171 12.85 -21.54 23.60
N MET A 172 13.14 -20.83 24.70
CA MET A 172 14.52 -20.58 25.16
C MET A 172 15.11 -21.73 26.00
N ALA A 173 14.29 -22.60 26.57
CA ALA A 173 14.74 -23.75 27.36
C ALA A 173 15.19 -24.91 26.43
N ASN A 174 14.54 -25.06 25.27
CA ASN A 174 14.90 -26.09 24.30
C ASN A 174 16.20 -25.78 23.51
N ALA A 175 16.49 -24.48 23.27
CA ALA A 175 17.71 -24.08 22.56
C ALA A 175 19.00 -24.26 23.41
N LYS A 176 18.89 -24.38 24.72
CA LYS A 176 20.04 -24.68 25.62
C LYS A 176 20.26 -26.17 25.84
N GLY A 177 19.30 -27.02 25.51
CA GLY A 177 19.41 -28.48 25.64
C GLY A 177 20.17 -29.17 24.52
N GLU A 178 20.20 -28.59 23.32
CA GLU A 178 20.88 -29.20 22.15
C GLU A 178 22.39 -28.93 22.04
N LEU A 179 22.96 -28.07 22.89
CA LEU A 179 24.37 -27.70 22.85
C LEU A 179 25.27 -28.54 23.81
N LEU A 180 24.70 -29.52 24.47
CA LEU A 180 25.44 -30.33 25.49
C LEU A 180 25.62 -31.83 25.12
N VAL A 181 25.25 -32.27 23.92
CA VAL A 181 25.34 -33.71 23.56
C VAL A 181 26.26 -33.99 22.35
N SER A 182 27.16 -33.09 21.98
CA SER A 182 28.12 -33.37 20.89
C SER A 182 29.59 -33.27 21.30
N ASN A 183 29.96 -33.84 22.46
CA ASN A 183 31.36 -34.11 22.80
C ASN A 183 31.44 -35.40 23.64
N PHE A 184 31.38 -36.54 22.98
CA PHE A 184 32.04 -37.78 23.38
C PHE A 184 32.25 -38.64 22.11
#